data_180c70e036d729e10355719a4ca085f8
#
_entry.id   180c70e036d729e10355719a4ca085f8
#
_cell.length_a   1.000
_cell.length_b   1.000
_cell.length_c   1.000
_cell.angle_alpha   90.00
_cell.angle_beta   90.00
_cell.angle_gamma   90.00
#
_symmetry.space_group_name_H-M   'P 1'
#
loop_
_entity.id
_entity.type
_entity.pdbx_description
1 polymer ?
#
loop_
_entity_poly.entity_id
_entity_poly.type
_entity_poly.pdbx_seq_one_letter_code
_entity_poly.pdbx_strand_id
1 'polypeptide(L)'
;MLLSIVIPYFNAGKYIYTAVQSILDACVQDAPYEIIIINDASDAANTARLHEIHERCWAKHSEVPVRIETLVENQGLSGARNHGIQMAQGEYVFTLDADDYVNKKAFIKVLKDVQNLNMDMIFFGSYWYENDHAWGMQGFKFEPKAEITVDQKVLVSYIKAQTFYAWRFIAKRELLLQVPYPPRLYMEDVATTTPLLSRAQLVWYEPDQVVYYRQNPNSIMKVWNEKKSMDFLTTVHMLRERLQLDQPMQPVLHNAYFGLSCKAYLWACADAIRHKIPDAIGACRRIKDTHVQMFGRIAFTQWPRVARQLDRRQTLALFLLYYSPRLYQIALKAKRTLFPKK
;
A
#
# COMPACT_ATOMS: atom_id res chain seq x y z
N MET A 1 -7.24 22.37 12.73
CA MET A 1 -6.47 21.10 12.84
C MET A 1 -5.62 20.96 11.60
N LEU A 2 -4.32 20.74 11.73
CA LEU A 2 -3.41 20.63 10.58
C LEU A 2 -3.43 19.19 10.02
N LEU A 3 -3.27 18.18 10.87
CA LEU A 3 -3.14 16.79 10.47
C LEU A 3 -4.10 15.88 11.24
N SER A 4 -4.77 14.95 10.57
CA SER A 4 -5.47 13.83 11.19
C SER A 4 -4.71 12.53 10.90
N ILE A 5 -4.40 11.77 11.94
CA ILE A 5 -3.73 10.46 11.82
C ILE A 5 -4.79 9.39 11.99
N VAL A 6 -5.09 8.68 10.91
CA VAL A 6 -6.12 7.64 10.87
C VAL A 6 -5.47 6.27 11.03
N ILE A 7 -5.90 5.53 12.04
CA ILE A 7 -5.38 4.19 12.36
C ILE A 7 -6.54 3.19 12.25
N PRO A 8 -6.63 2.43 11.15
CA PRO A 8 -7.57 1.31 11.07
C PRO A 8 -7.13 0.20 12.02
N TYR A 9 -8.05 -0.31 12.84
CA TYR A 9 -7.77 -1.33 13.84
C TYR A 9 -8.74 -2.50 13.72
N PHE A 10 -8.20 -3.71 13.51
CA PHE A 10 -8.95 -4.96 13.57
C PHE A 10 -8.09 -6.04 14.20
N ASN A 11 -8.42 -6.44 15.42
CA ASN A 11 -7.74 -7.52 16.16
C ASN A 11 -6.19 -7.39 16.18
N ALA A 12 -5.65 -6.17 16.13
CA ALA A 12 -4.21 -5.93 16.08
C ALA A 12 -3.49 -6.11 17.45
N GLY A 13 -4.24 -6.39 18.50
CA GLY A 13 -3.69 -6.73 19.80
C GLY A 13 -2.83 -5.62 20.39
N LYS A 14 -1.66 -6.01 20.91
CA LYS A 14 -0.73 -5.09 21.61
C LYS A 14 -0.01 -4.09 20.71
N TYR A 15 -0.02 -4.29 19.41
CA TYR A 15 0.77 -3.46 18.48
C TYR A 15 0.27 -2.02 18.45
N ILE A 16 -1.03 -1.81 18.59
CA ILE A 16 -1.65 -0.47 18.59
C ILE A 16 -1.04 0.45 19.66
N TYR A 17 -0.59 -0.11 20.83
CA TYR A 17 0.07 0.67 21.85
C TYR A 17 1.35 1.35 21.31
N THR A 18 2.20 0.59 20.62
CA THR A 18 3.42 1.12 20.01
C THR A 18 3.11 2.15 18.93
N ALA A 19 2.09 1.90 18.10
CA ALA A 19 1.65 2.83 17.06
C ALA A 19 1.27 4.18 17.67
N VAL A 20 0.31 4.19 18.59
CA VAL A 20 -0.20 5.42 19.24
C VAL A 20 0.91 6.13 20.03
N GLN A 21 1.67 5.41 20.85
CA GLN A 21 2.73 6.00 21.69
C GLN A 21 3.80 6.67 20.81
N SER A 22 4.21 6.05 19.70
CA SER A 22 5.22 6.62 18.79
C SER A 22 4.80 7.96 18.18
N ILE A 23 3.49 8.13 17.92
CA ILE A 23 2.92 9.38 17.43
C ILE A 23 2.89 10.42 18.55
N LEU A 24 2.40 10.04 19.73
CA LEU A 24 2.31 10.93 20.89
C LEU A 24 3.69 11.43 21.34
N ASP A 25 4.71 10.57 21.31
CA ASP A 25 6.09 10.94 21.62
C ASP A 25 6.67 11.98 20.65
N ALA A 26 6.10 12.10 19.47
CA ALA A 26 6.48 13.06 18.43
C ALA A 26 5.64 14.35 18.47
N CYS A 27 4.90 14.60 19.55
CA CYS A 27 4.09 15.82 19.71
C CYS A 27 4.96 17.08 19.58
N VAL A 28 4.49 18.01 18.77
CA VAL A 28 5.10 19.32 18.53
C VAL A 28 4.06 20.38 18.89
N GLN A 29 4.41 21.31 19.77
CA GLN A 29 3.47 22.32 20.29
C GLN A 29 2.79 23.16 19.22
N ASP A 30 3.49 23.43 18.10
CA ASP A 30 3.01 24.32 17.05
C ASP A 30 2.36 23.61 15.84
N ALA A 31 2.28 22.26 15.86
CA ALA A 31 1.69 21.49 14.79
C ALA A 31 0.50 20.67 15.31
N PRO A 32 -0.71 21.25 15.42
CA PRO A 32 -1.87 20.58 16.00
C PRO A 32 -2.31 19.40 15.13
N TYR A 33 -2.34 18.20 15.71
CA TYR A 33 -2.86 16.99 15.08
C TYR A 33 -3.82 16.24 16.00
N GLU A 34 -4.62 15.36 15.41
CA GLU A 34 -5.50 14.42 16.11
C GLU A 34 -5.19 12.99 15.70
N ILE A 35 -5.55 12.05 16.55
CA ILE A 35 -5.50 10.61 16.25
C ILE A 35 -6.91 10.08 16.20
N ILE A 36 -7.26 9.38 15.11
CA ILE A 36 -8.56 8.74 14.91
C ILE A 36 -8.32 7.25 14.74
N ILE A 37 -8.77 6.46 15.71
CA ILE A 37 -8.68 5.01 15.66
C ILE A 37 -10.04 4.46 15.24
N ILE A 38 -10.10 3.75 14.13
CA ILE A 38 -11.31 3.10 13.64
C ILE A 38 -11.25 1.61 13.98
N ASN A 39 -12.01 1.23 15.01
CA ASN A 39 -12.18 -0.17 15.39
C ASN A 39 -13.16 -0.84 14.43
N ASP A 40 -12.67 -1.64 13.52
CA ASP A 40 -13.44 -2.30 12.45
C ASP A 40 -14.12 -3.58 12.97
N ALA A 41 -14.97 -3.43 14.01
CA ALA A 41 -15.69 -4.52 14.68
C ALA A 41 -14.75 -5.64 15.18
N SER A 42 -13.70 -5.28 15.93
CA SER A 42 -12.84 -6.24 16.61
C SER A 42 -13.60 -7.04 17.67
N ASP A 43 -13.07 -8.21 18.04
CA ASP A 43 -13.62 -8.99 19.14
C ASP A 43 -13.58 -8.23 20.49
N ALA A 44 -14.33 -8.72 21.47
CA ALA A 44 -14.50 -8.05 22.77
C ALA A 44 -13.16 -7.85 23.51
N ALA A 45 -12.23 -8.82 23.42
CA ALA A 45 -10.92 -8.73 24.09
C ALA A 45 -10.04 -7.66 23.47
N ASN A 46 -10.04 -7.55 22.14
CA ASN A 46 -9.30 -6.51 21.42
C ASN A 46 -9.93 -5.13 21.57
N THR A 47 -11.26 -5.04 21.63
CA THR A 47 -11.97 -3.78 21.90
C THR A 47 -11.68 -3.29 23.32
N ALA A 48 -11.73 -4.16 24.34
CA ALA A 48 -11.36 -3.79 25.72
C ALA A 48 -9.92 -3.29 25.81
N ARG A 49 -8.97 -3.97 25.16
CA ARG A 49 -7.56 -3.54 25.09
C ARG A 49 -7.39 -2.17 24.45
N LEU A 50 -8.18 -1.87 23.43
CA LEU A 50 -8.14 -0.57 22.77
C LEU A 50 -8.55 0.56 23.75
N HIS A 51 -9.58 0.35 24.58
CA HIS A 51 -9.95 1.31 25.62
C HIS A 51 -8.86 1.48 26.69
N GLU A 52 -8.24 0.39 27.15
CA GLU A 52 -7.11 0.48 28.09
C GLU A 52 -5.94 1.32 27.53
N ILE A 53 -5.65 1.19 26.24
CA ILE A 53 -4.58 1.96 25.57
C ILE A 53 -4.95 3.44 25.52
N HIS A 54 -6.19 3.75 25.20
CA HIS A 54 -6.69 5.12 25.22
C HIS A 54 -6.49 5.77 26.57
N GLU A 55 -6.89 5.12 27.65
CA GLU A 55 -6.72 5.62 29.02
C GLU A 55 -5.24 5.84 29.40
N ARG A 56 -4.39 4.86 29.10
CA ARG A 56 -2.95 4.90 29.44
C ARG A 56 -2.17 5.95 28.65
N CYS A 57 -2.43 6.09 27.36
CA CYS A 57 -1.72 7.03 26.51
C CYS A 57 -2.18 8.46 26.74
N TRP A 58 -3.48 8.68 26.87
CA TRP A 58 -4.04 10.03 26.98
C TRP A 58 -3.70 10.73 28.30
N ALA A 59 -3.56 10.00 29.39
CA ALA A 59 -3.20 10.59 30.68
C ALA A 59 -1.91 11.43 30.66
N LYS A 60 -1.02 11.20 29.68
CA LYS A 60 0.27 11.89 29.52
C LYS A 60 0.31 12.92 28.39
N HIS A 61 -0.69 12.91 27.52
CA HIS A 61 -0.72 13.70 26.27
C HIS A 61 -2.13 14.26 26.02
N SER A 62 -2.73 14.84 27.06
CA SER A 62 -4.10 15.38 26.99
C SER A 62 -4.28 16.50 25.97
N GLU A 63 -3.18 17.08 25.48
CA GLU A 63 -3.17 18.10 24.43
C GLU A 63 -3.47 17.54 23.03
N VAL A 64 -3.31 16.22 22.80
CA VAL A 64 -3.59 15.57 21.53
C VAL A 64 -4.96 14.91 21.57
N PRO A 65 -5.93 15.37 20.77
CA PRO A 65 -7.22 14.70 20.69
C PRO A 65 -7.08 13.28 20.13
N VAL A 66 -7.55 12.29 20.88
CA VAL A 66 -7.62 10.88 20.44
C VAL A 66 -9.09 10.45 20.42
N ARG A 67 -9.58 10.04 19.27
CA ARG A 67 -10.94 9.54 19.09
C ARG A 67 -10.91 8.07 18.69
N ILE A 68 -11.77 7.27 19.32
CA ILE A 68 -11.99 5.87 18.96
C ILE A 68 -13.42 5.75 18.45
N GLU A 69 -13.58 5.29 17.23
CA GLU A 69 -14.87 4.97 16.62
C GLU A 69 -14.96 3.47 16.38
N THR A 70 -16.04 2.85 16.80
CA THR A 70 -16.27 1.41 16.60
C THR A 70 -17.36 1.19 15.58
N LEU A 71 -17.02 0.52 14.49
CA LEU A 71 -17.96 0.17 13.42
C LEU A 71 -18.89 -0.97 13.89
N VAL A 72 -20.13 -0.95 13.43
CA VAL A 72 -21.14 -1.96 13.76
C VAL A 72 -20.78 -3.33 13.16
N GLU A 73 -20.16 -3.33 11.98
CA GLU A 73 -19.71 -4.53 11.27
C GLU A 73 -18.33 -4.32 10.64
N ASN A 74 -17.60 -5.40 10.41
CA ASN A 74 -16.31 -5.34 9.75
C ASN A 74 -16.45 -4.92 8.28
N GLN A 75 -15.87 -3.78 7.94
CA GLN A 75 -15.86 -3.21 6.58
C GLN A 75 -14.53 -3.44 5.86
N GLY A 76 -13.56 -4.05 6.53
CA GLY A 76 -12.21 -4.27 6.04
C GLY A 76 -11.35 -2.99 6.07
N LEU A 77 -10.07 -3.15 5.77
CA LEU A 77 -9.06 -2.10 5.87
C LEU A 77 -9.44 -0.83 5.09
N SER A 78 -9.98 -0.99 3.88
CA SER A 78 -10.48 0.12 3.05
C SER A 78 -11.63 0.88 3.70
N GLY A 79 -12.61 0.14 4.23
CA GLY A 79 -13.78 0.74 4.89
C GLY A 79 -13.37 1.54 6.12
N ALA A 80 -12.53 0.98 6.96
CA ALA A 80 -12.01 1.65 8.15
C ALA A 80 -11.20 2.92 7.79
N ARG A 81 -10.30 2.85 6.78
CA ARG A 81 -9.57 4.04 6.31
C ARG A 81 -10.51 5.12 5.78
N ASN A 82 -11.45 4.76 4.92
CA ASN A 82 -12.42 5.71 4.36
C ASN A 82 -13.25 6.38 5.44
N HIS A 83 -13.70 5.60 6.42
CA HIS A 83 -14.48 6.13 7.55
C HIS A 83 -13.66 7.15 8.35
N GLY A 84 -12.41 6.80 8.71
CA GLY A 84 -11.51 7.71 9.41
C GLY A 84 -11.18 8.99 8.62
N ILE A 85 -11.00 8.90 7.29
CA ILE A 85 -10.77 10.06 6.42
C ILE A 85 -12.01 10.97 6.38
N GLN A 86 -13.21 10.41 6.40
CA GLN A 86 -14.45 11.20 6.48
C GLN A 86 -14.57 11.93 7.81
N MET A 87 -14.21 11.29 8.92
CA MET A 87 -14.24 11.86 10.27
C MET A 87 -13.11 12.89 10.52
N ALA A 88 -12.04 12.85 9.75
CA ALA A 88 -10.87 13.70 9.91
C ALA A 88 -11.23 15.19 9.84
N GLN A 89 -10.64 16.00 10.74
CA GLN A 89 -10.79 17.46 10.79
C GLN A 89 -9.54 18.18 10.30
N GLY A 90 -8.44 17.45 10.12
CA GLY A 90 -7.20 18.00 9.60
C GLY A 90 -7.30 18.37 8.12
N GLU A 91 -6.57 19.39 7.73
CA GLU A 91 -6.36 19.72 6.31
C GLU A 91 -5.66 18.59 5.59
N TYR A 92 -4.75 17.93 6.28
CA TYR A 92 -4.01 16.76 5.82
C TYR A 92 -4.44 15.49 6.57
N VAL A 93 -4.26 14.34 5.92
CA VAL A 93 -4.46 13.03 6.53
C VAL A 93 -3.23 12.15 6.31
N PHE A 94 -2.84 11.46 7.38
CA PHE A 94 -1.87 10.37 7.39
C PHE A 94 -2.59 9.08 7.80
N THR A 95 -2.44 8.00 7.02
CA THR A 95 -2.96 6.70 7.41
C THR A 95 -1.81 5.82 7.91
N LEU A 96 -1.90 5.29 9.13
CA LEU A 96 -0.89 4.41 9.72
C LEU A 96 -1.54 3.08 10.10
N ASP A 97 -0.96 1.96 9.67
CA ASP A 97 -1.48 0.64 10.05
C ASP A 97 -1.22 0.36 11.55
N ALA A 98 -2.16 -0.29 12.21
CA ALA A 98 -2.16 -0.48 13.68
C ALA A 98 -0.98 -1.32 14.23
N ASP A 99 -0.28 -2.05 13.37
CA ASP A 99 0.90 -2.84 13.72
C ASP A 99 2.23 -2.15 13.37
N ASP A 100 2.18 -0.96 12.74
CA ASP A 100 3.34 -0.14 12.41
C ASP A 100 3.57 0.96 13.45
N TYR A 101 4.68 1.71 13.34
CA TYR A 101 4.97 2.85 14.21
C TYR A 101 5.92 3.85 13.52
N VAL A 102 5.96 5.08 14.06
CA VAL A 102 6.76 6.15 13.46
C VAL A 102 8.11 6.35 14.14
N ASN A 103 9.09 6.79 13.36
CA ASN A 103 10.35 7.31 13.88
C ASN A 103 10.11 8.74 14.38
N LYS A 104 10.23 8.96 15.68
CA LYS A 104 9.98 10.25 16.31
C LYS A 104 10.68 11.42 15.61
N LYS A 105 12.01 11.32 15.40
CA LYS A 105 12.79 12.42 14.82
C LYS A 105 12.41 12.73 13.38
N ALA A 106 12.20 11.68 12.57
CA ALA A 106 11.80 11.84 11.18
C ALA A 106 10.36 12.35 11.06
N PHE A 107 9.46 11.87 11.92
CA PHE A 107 8.06 12.32 11.90
C PHE A 107 7.91 13.78 12.31
N ILE A 108 8.69 14.27 13.29
CA ILE A 108 8.75 15.70 13.65
C ILE A 108 9.15 16.56 12.46
N LYS A 109 10.08 16.11 11.61
CA LYS A 109 10.46 16.86 10.39
C LYS A 109 9.30 16.90 9.41
N VAL A 110 8.64 15.77 9.18
CA VAL A 110 7.47 15.71 8.29
C VAL A 110 6.32 16.59 8.79
N LEU A 111 6.08 16.65 10.12
CA LEU A 111 5.08 17.58 10.68
C LEU A 111 5.42 19.05 10.37
N LYS A 112 6.71 19.42 10.41
CA LYS A 112 7.16 20.76 10.01
C LYS A 112 7.00 20.99 8.52
N ASP A 113 7.27 19.99 7.68
CA ASP A 113 7.04 20.09 6.24
C ASP A 113 5.55 20.29 5.94
N VAL A 114 4.65 19.52 6.60
CA VAL A 114 3.19 19.69 6.49
C VAL A 114 2.75 21.10 6.89
N GLN A 115 3.36 21.66 7.94
CA GLN A 115 3.03 23.00 8.45
C GLN A 115 3.51 24.13 7.54
N ASN A 116 4.71 23.97 6.95
CA ASN A 116 5.39 25.06 6.25
C ASN A 116 5.25 25.00 4.72
N LEU A 117 4.89 23.83 4.17
CA LEU A 117 4.81 23.60 2.73
C LEU A 117 3.34 23.35 2.34
N ASN A 118 2.86 24.12 1.36
CA ASN A 118 1.50 23.91 0.82
C ASN A 118 1.54 22.86 -0.31
N MET A 119 1.93 21.62 0.03
CA MET A 119 1.99 20.52 -0.91
C MET A 119 0.69 19.70 -0.92
N ASP A 120 0.34 19.13 -2.06
CA ASP A 120 -0.83 18.25 -2.14
C ASP A 120 -0.55 16.90 -1.49
N MET A 121 0.70 16.40 -1.62
CA MET A 121 1.16 15.19 -0.96
C MET A 121 2.62 15.34 -0.50
N ILE A 122 2.94 14.76 0.65
CA ILE A 122 4.30 14.67 1.19
C ILE A 122 4.64 13.19 1.34
N PHE A 123 5.58 12.71 0.53
CA PHE A 123 6.09 11.35 0.59
C PHE A 123 7.32 11.26 1.49
N PHE A 124 7.57 10.10 2.06
CA PHE A 124 8.74 9.86 2.90
C PHE A 124 9.27 8.43 2.80
N GLY A 125 10.47 8.23 3.32
CA GLY A 125 11.10 6.93 3.43
C GLY A 125 10.49 6.06 4.54
N SER A 126 10.82 4.76 4.52
CA SER A 126 10.36 3.80 5.53
C SER A 126 11.36 2.67 5.73
N TYR A 127 11.28 2.02 6.89
CA TYR A 127 12.04 0.82 7.23
C TYR A 127 11.18 -0.42 7.14
N TRP A 128 11.79 -1.53 6.69
CA TRP A 128 11.38 -2.86 7.12
C TRP A 128 11.84 -3.07 8.56
N TYR A 129 10.99 -3.65 9.42
CA TYR A 129 11.32 -3.90 10.81
C TYR A 129 10.92 -5.32 11.23
N GLU A 130 11.90 -6.11 11.70
CA GLU A 130 11.71 -7.48 12.18
C GLU A 130 12.75 -7.80 13.25
N ASN A 131 12.31 -8.38 14.39
CA ASN A 131 13.19 -8.85 15.48
C ASN A 131 14.24 -7.81 15.89
N ASP A 132 13.80 -6.58 16.15
CA ASP A 132 14.63 -5.43 16.58
C ASP A 132 15.69 -4.97 15.54
N HIS A 133 15.59 -5.46 14.31
CA HIS A 133 16.39 -5.00 13.19
C HIS A 133 15.55 -4.17 12.22
N ALA A 134 16.10 -3.05 11.78
CA ALA A 134 15.50 -2.18 10.78
C ALA A 134 16.44 -2.01 9.58
N TRP A 135 15.89 -2.10 8.36
CA TRP A 135 16.62 -1.82 7.12
C TRP A 135 15.76 -1.01 6.17
N GLY A 136 16.41 -0.10 5.44
CA GLY A 136 15.71 0.83 4.56
C GLY A 136 14.89 0.12 3.48
N MET A 137 13.63 0.52 3.33
CA MET A 137 12.76 0.01 2.28
C MET A 137 13.15 0.65 0.95
N GLN A 138 13.44 -0.20 -0.02
CA GLN A 138 13.66 0.24 -1.40
C GLN A 138 12.31 0.57 -2.06
N GLY A 139 12.31 1.56 -2.95
CA GLY A 139 11.08 1.91 -3.67
C GLY A 139 11.25 3.20 -4.45
N PHE A 140 10.14 3.74 -4.92
CA PHE A 140 10.13 5.00 -5.63
C PHE A 140 10.62 6.13 -4.71
N LYS A 141 11.55 6.93 -5.23
CA LYS A 141 12.09 8.11 -4.57
C LYS A 141 11.95 9.29 -5.53
N PHE A 142 11.39 10.33 -5.02
CA PHE A 142 11.40 11.62 -5.69
C PHE A 142 12.76 12.31 -5.49
N GLU A 143 12.98 13.43 -6.17
CA GLU A 143 14.06 14.33 -5.82
C GLU A 143 13.88 14.80 -4.37
N PRO A 144 14.88 14.56 -3.49
CA PRO A 144 14.70 14.84 -2.07
C PRO A 144 14.67 16.36 -1.81
N LYS A 145 13.75 16.75 -0.93
CA LYS A 145 13.57 18.15 -0.46
C LYS A 145 13.38 19.15 -1.60
N ALA A 146 12.63 18.75 -2.58
CA ALA A 146 12.25 19.58 -3.73
C ALA A 146 10.74 19.54 -3.95
N GLU A 147 10.20 20.64 -4.44
CA GLU A 147 8.84 20.68 -4.98
C GLU A 147 8.82 19.99 -6.34
N ILE A 148 7.96 19.02 -6.50
CA ILE A 148 7.89 18.21 -7.71
C ILE A 148 6.50 18.38 -8.31
N THR A 149 6.46 18.94 -9.52
CA THR A 149 5.25 18.96 -10.32
C THR A 149 4.92 17.56 -10.84
N VAL A 150 3.71 17.12 -10.60
CA VAL A 150 3.27 15.79 -11.03
C VAL A 150 2.97 15.78 -12.52
N ASP A 151 3.78 15.06 -13.29
CA ASP A 151 3.61 14.83 -14.71
C ASP A 151 3.48 13.34 -15.03
N GLN A 152 3.31 12.99 -16.31
CA GLN A 152 3.25 11.59 -16.76
C GLN A 152 4.52 10.80 -16.43
N LYS A 153 5.70 11.41 -16.41
CA LYS A 153 6.95 10.70 -16.10
C LYS A 153 6.98 10.29 -14.65
N VAL A 154 6.52 11.16 -13.76
CA VAL A 154 6.35 10.87 -12.32
C VAL A 154 5.39 9.70 -12.14
N LEU A 155 4.22 9.73 -12.75
CA LEU A 155 3.22 8.66 -12.64
C LEU A 155 3.75 7.32 -13.17
N VAL A 156 4.40 7.32 -14.34
CA VAL A 156 5.00 6.13 -14.93
C VAL A 156 6.09 5.54 -14.03
N SER A 157 6.93 6.39 -13.45
CA SER A 157 7.99 5.97 -12.54
C SER A 157 7.42 5.39 -11.26
N TYR A 158 6.36 5.98 -10.72
CA TYR A 158 5.65 5.50 -9.54
C TYR A 158 4.98 4.13 -9.79
N ILE A 159 4.28 3.96 -10.91
CA ILE A 159 3.69 2.66 -11.31
C ILE A 159 4.78 1.58 -11.46
N LYS A 160 5.92 1.90 -12.07
CA LYS A 160 7.02 0.95 -12.24
C LYS A 160 7.66 0.53 -10.92
N ALA A 161 7.76 1.43 -9.96
CA ALA A 161 8.32 1.18 -8.65
C ALA A 161 7.43 0.30 -7.76
N GLN A 162 6.12 0.28 -8.00
CA GLN A 162 5.14 -0.53 -7.25
C GLN A 162 5.17 -0.30 -5.72
N THR A 163 5.35 0.93 -5.31
CA THR A 163 5.38 1.32 -3.89
C THR A 163 4.08 2.02 -3.47
N PHE A 164 2.98 1.32 -3.65
CA PHE A 164 1.62 1.87 -3.48
C PHE A 164 1.15 2.01 -2.03
N TYR A 165 1.99 1.73 -1.05
CA TYR A 165 1.61 1.70 0.37
C TYR A 165 0.94 2.99 0.85
N ALA A 166 -0.25 2.86 1.44
CA ALA A 166 -1.07 3.97 1.93
C ALA A 166 -0.39 4.80 3.04
N TRP A 167 0.49 4.18 3.81
CA TRP A 167 1.22 4.79 4.92
C TRP A 167 2.57 5.42 4.52
N ARG A 168 2.88 5.57 3.22
CA ARG A 168 4.13 6.21 2.74
C ARG A 168 4.00 7.68 2.41
N PHE A 169 2.86 8.29 2.69
CA PHE A 169 2.62 9.70 2.41
C PHE A 169 1.60 10.31 3.37
N ILE A 170 1.64 11.61 3.45
CA ILE A 170 0.58 12.46 3.97
C ILE A 170 -0.03 13.19 2.78
N ALA A 171 -1.34 13.31 2.71
CA ALA A 171 -2.01 13.98 1.60
C ALA A 171 -3.09 14.94 2.11
N LYS A 172 -3.43 15.96 1.32
CA LYS A 172 -4.60 16.80 1.57
C LYS A 172 -5.85 15.92 1.66
N ARG A 173 -6.65 16.15 2.69
CA ARG A 173 -7.88 15.39 2.94
C ARG A 173 -8.84 15.44 1.76
N GLU A 174 -8.95 16.57 1.09
CA GLU A 174 -9.83 16.73 -0.08
C GLU A 174 -9.47 15.80 -1.25
N LEU A 175 -8.18 15.52 -1.46
CA LEU A 175 -7.74 14.56 -2.49
C LEU A 175 -8.15 13.14 -2.11
N LEU A 176 -7.98 12.76 -0.84
CA LEU A 176 -8.35 11.42 -0.35
C LEU A 176 -9.86 11.18 -0.44
N LEU A 177 -10.68 12.21 -0.22
CA LEU A 177 -12.12 12.13 -0.38
C LEU A 177 -12.55 11.93 -1.84
N GLN A 178 -11.78 12.43 -2.80
CA GLN A 178 -12.05 12.24 -4.24
C GLN A 178 -11.66 10.85 -4.74
N VAL A 179 -10.73 10.16 -4.04
CA VAL A 179 -10.21 8.86 -4.46
C VAL A 179 -10.31 7.85 -3.30
N PRO A 180 -11.51 7.44 -2.92
CA PRO A 180 -11.67 6.52 -1.80
C PRO A 180 -11.05 5.15 -2.08
N TYR A 181 -10.58 4.48 -1.02
CA TYR A 181 -10.11 3.10 -1.09
C TYR A 181 -11.26 2.17 -1.48
N PRO A 182 -11.08 1.27 -2.47
CA PRO A 182 -12.13 0.36 -2.89
C PRO A 182 -12.47 -0.63 -1.76
N PRO A 183 -13.76 -0.78 -1.39
CA PRO A 183 -14.15 -1.57 -0.24
C PRO A 183 -13.91 -3.07 -0.47
N ARG A 184 -13.55 -3.78 0.60
CA ARG A 184 -13.45 -5.25 0.67
C ARG A 184 -12.51 -5.90 -0.37
N LEU A 185 -11.54 -5.15 -0.90
CA LEU A 185 -10.48 -5.67 -1.76
C LEU A 185 -9.15 -5.70 -1.01
N TYR A 186 -8.35 -6.73 -1.28
CA TYR A 186 -6.93 -6.73 -0.98
C TYR A 186 -6.17 -5.86 -1.98
N MET A 187 -5.01 -5.31 -1.60
CA MET A 187 -4.19 -4.43 -2.45
C MET A 187 -4.96 -3.16 -2.88
N GLU A 188 -5.81 -2.65 -2.02
CA GLU A 188 -6.66 -1.48 -2.22
C GLU A 188 -5.85 -0.21 -2.51
N ASP A 189 -4.65 -0.15 -1.97
CA ASP A 189 -3.69 0.93 -2.16
C ASP A 189 -3.24 1.07 -3.62
N VAL A 190 -3.15 -0.02 -4.37
CA VAL A 190 -2.83 0.01 -5.81
C VAL A 190 -3.85 0.86 -6.57
N ALA A 191 -5.14 0.63 -6.33
CA ALA A 191 -6.21 1.35 -7.00
C ALA A 191 -6.39 2.79 -6.51
N THR A 192 -5.74 3.19 -5.40
CA THR A 192 -5.95 4.49 -4.75
C THR A 192 -4.75 5.41 -4.89
N THR A 193 -3.54 4.96 -4.57
CA THR A 193 -2.38 5.85 -4.44
C THR A 193 -1.93 6.47 -5.78
N THR A 194 -1.94 5.71 -6.87
CA THR A 194 -1.58 6.26 -8.19
C THR A 194 -2.62 7.27 -8.70
N PRO A 195 -3.94 7.00 -8.66
CA PRO A 195 -4.95 8.00 -8.98
C PRO A 195 -4.94 9.22 -8.06
N LEU A 196 -4.61 9.04 -6.77
CA LEU A 196 -4.41 10.15 -5.85
C LEU A 196 -3.25 11.04 -6.30
N LEU A 197 -2.09 10.43 -6.58
CA LEU A 197 -0.92 11.13 -7.12
C LEU A 197 -1.24 11.84 -8.45
N SER A 198 -2.07 11.25 -9.32
CA SER A 198 -2.43 11.86 -10.60
C SER A 198 -3.30 13.13 -10.48
N ARG A 199 -3.92 13.35 -9.32
CA ARG A 199 -4.72 14.54 -9.02
C ARG A 199 -3.94 15.60 -8.26
N ALA A 200 -2.81 15.22 -7.66
CA ALA A 200 -1.89 16.16 -7.03
C ALA A 200 -1.18 17.00 -8.09
N GLN A 201 -0.97 18.28 -7.80
CA GLN A 201 -0.17 19.19 -8.63
C GLN A 201 1.27 19.25 -8.14
N LEU A 202 1.44 19.41 -6.82
CA LEU A 202 2.74 19.57 -6.17
C LEU A 202 2.92 18.49 -5.10
N VAL A 203 4.05 17.83 -5.13
CA VAL A 203 4.45 16.85 -4.12
C VAL A 203 5.83 17.15 -3.56
N TRP A 204 6.06 16.74 -2.32
CA TRP A 204 7.33 16.85 -1.62
C TRP A 204 7.85 15.48 -1.23
N TYR A 205 9.15 15.30 -1.15
CA TYR A 205 9.75 14.07 -0.64
C TYR A 205 10.75 14.35 0.48
N GLU A 206 10.41 13.92 1.70
CA GLU A 206 11.33 13.84 2.82
C GLU A 206 12.04 12.47 2.78
N PRO A 207 13.37 12.43 2.56
CA PRO A 207 14.08 11.16 2.39
C PRO A 207 14.26 10.38 3.69
N ASP A 208 14.01 10.99 4.85
CA ASP A 208 14.12 10.32 6.14
C ASP A 208 13.11 9.17 6.26
N GLN A 209 13.51 8.14 6.98
CA GLN A 209 12.70 6.94 7.20
C GLN A 209 11.72 7.21 8.32
N VAL A 210 10.46 7.48 7.99
CA VAL A 210 9.41 7.91 8.93
C VAL A 210 8.69 6.72 9.56
N VAL A 211 8.35 5.70 8.78
CA VAL A 211 7.56 4.55 9.25
C VAL A 211 8.43 3.31 9.38
N TYR A 212 8.28 2.62 10.49
CA TYR A 212 8.76 1.25 10.68
C TYR A 212 7.63 0.29 10.34
N TYR A 213 7.73 -0.33 9.15
CA TYR A 213 6.81 -1.35 8.68
C TYR A 213 7.16 -2.70 9.30
N ARG A 214 6.33 -3.15 10.23
CA ARG A 214 6.57 -4.38 11.00
C ARG A 214 6.32 -5.63 10.15
N GLN A 215 7.29 -6.54 10.16
CA GLN A 215 7.14 -7.85 9.54
C GLN A 215 6.38 -8.81 10.46
N ASN A 216 5.05 -8.69 10.50
CA ASN A 216 4.20 -9.55 11.30
C ASN A 216 4.11 -10.96 10.70
N PRO A 217 4.42 -12.05 11.44
CA PRO A 217 4.25 -13.42 10.96
C PRO A 217 2.82 -13.75 10.52
N ASN A 218 1.84 -13.12 11.18
CA ASN A 218 0.41 -13.32 10.91
C ASN A 218 -0.15 -12.34 9.87
N SER A 219 0.72 -11.61 9.15
CA SER A 219 0.28 -10.69 8.11
C SER A 219 -0.55 -11.42 7.04
N ILE A 220 -1.66 -10.80 6.64
CA ILE A 220 -2.51 -11.28 5.54
C ILE A 220 -1.72 -11.50 4.24
N MET A 221 -0.59 -10.81 4.07
CA MET A 221 0.28 -10.94 2.91
C MET A 221 1.09 -12.23 2.90
N LYS A 222 1.32 -12.86 4.06
CA LYS A 222 2.12 -14.09 4.20
C LYS A 222 1.31 -15.37 3.97
N VAL A 223 -0.01 -15.29 3.99
CA VAL A 223 -0.89 -16.45 3.77
C VAL A 223 -1.43 -16.41 2.35
N TRP A 224 -1.35 -17.55 1.64
CA TRP A 224 -1.95 -17.63 0.32
C TRP A 224 -3.49 -17.58 0.41
N ASN A 225 -4.08 -16.78 -0.46
CA ASN A 225 -5.52 -16.67 -0.64
C ASN A 225 -5.82 -16.33 -2.09
N GLU A 226 -6.66 -17.14 -2.76
CA GLU A 226 -7.01 -16.94 -4.17
C GLU A 226 -7.71 -15.59 -4.38
N LYS A 227 -8.59 -15.19 -3.45
CA LYS A 227 -9.23 -13.88 -3.47
C LYS A 227 -8.20 -12.75 -3.56
N LYS A 228 -7.12 -12.81 -2.78
CA LYS A 228 -6.04 -11.80 -2.80
C LYS A 228 -5.40 -11.68 -4.20
N SER A 229 -5.22 -12.79 -4.89
CA SER A 229 -4.70 -12.81 -6.26
C SER A 229 -5.68 -12.19 -7.26
N MET A 230 -6.96 -12.47 -7.14
CA MET A 230 -8.01 -11.91 -7.98
C MET A 230 -8.20 -10.42 -7.69
N ASP A 231 -8.22 -10.03 -6.42
CA ASP A 231 -8.35 -8.64 -6.01
C ASP A 231 -7.19 -7.78 -6.52
N PHE A 232 -5.97 -8.32 -6.54
CA PHE A 232 -4.83 -7.59 -7.11
C PHE A 232 -5.03 -7.29 -8.61
N LEU A 233 -5.53 -8.25 -9.39
CA LEU A 233 -5.90 -8.00 -10.78
C LEU A 233 -7.01 -6.95 -10.88
N THR A 234 -8.01 -7.04 -10.02
CA THR A 234 -9.14 -6.10 -9.97
C THR A 234 -8.66 -4.69 -9.65
N THR A 235 -7.82 -4.51 -8.62
CA THR A 235 -7.29 -3.18 -8.23
C THR A 235 -6.40 -2.58 -9.33
N VAL A 236 -5.61 -3.40 -10.01
CA VAL A 236 -4.85 -2.94 -11.19
C VAL A 236 -5.81 -2.57 -12.33
N HIS A 237 -6.87 -3.35 -12.57
CA HIS A 237 -7.85 -3.04 -13.63
C HIS A 237 -8.56 -1.70 -13.37
N MET A 238 -8.91 -1.40 -12.12
CA MET A 238 -9.54 -0.12 -11.72
C MET A 238 -8.67 1.10 -12.06
N LEU A 239 -7.34 0.96 -12.18
CA LEU A 239 -6.49 2.06 -12.60
C LEU A 239 -6.82 2.58 -13.99
N ARG A 240 -7.32 1.73 -14.89
CA ARG A 240 -7.70 2.13 -16.25
C ARG A 240 -8.74 3.25 -16.24
N GLU A 241 -9.81 3.04 -15.47
CA GLU A 241 -10.88 4.01 -15.28
C GLU A 241 -10.42 5.22 -14.48
N ARG A 242 -9.82 4.98 -13.31
CA ARG A 242 -9.41 6.02 -12.36
C ARG A 242 -8.35 6.98 -12.92
N LEU A 243 -7.51 6.50 -13.84
CA LEU A 243 -6.49 7.30 -14.55
C LEU A 243 -6.95 7.72 -15.95
N GLN A 244 -8.19 7.40 -16.35
CA GLN A 244 -8.77 7.74 -17.66
C GLN A 244 -7.86 7.28 -18.84
N LEU A 245 -7.31 6.08 -18.76
CA LEU A 245 -6.32 5.57 -19.72
C LEU A 245 -6.86 5.35 -21.14
N ASP A 246 -8.18 5.40 -21.33
CA ASP A 246 -8.84 5.26 -22.65
C ASP A 246 -8.76 6.55 -23.49
N GLN A 247 -8.30 7.64 -22.92
CA GLN A 247 -8.07 8.87 -23.65
C GLN A 247 -6.84 8.76 -24.56
N PRO A 248 -6.88 9.25 -25.80
CA PRO A 248 -5.83 8.98 -26.81
C PRO A 248 -4.46 9.59 -26.49
N MET A 249 -4.35 10.44 -25.51
CA MET A 249 -3.13 11.21 -25.21
C MET A 249 -2.16 10.58 -24.19
N GLN A 250 -2.32 9.28 -23.83
CA GLN A 250 -1.51 8.69 -22.76
C GLN A 250 -0.80 7.36 -23.08
N PRO A 251 -0.11 7.18 -24.23
CA PRO A 251 0.47 5.89 -24.61
C PRO A 251 1.57 5.40 -23.65
N VAL A 252 2.30 6.31 -23.01
CA VAL A 252 3.39 5.98 -22.07
C VAL A 252 2.82 5.44 -20.77
N LEU A 253 1.78 6.09 -20.24
CA LEU A 253 1.08 5.66 -19.03
C LEU A 253 0.36 4.33 -19.27
N HIS A 254 -0.27 4.16 -20.45
CA HIS A 254 -0.89 2.91 -20.85
C HIS A 254 0.13 1.74 -20.92
N ASN A 255 1.36 2.01 -21.36
CA ASN A 255 2.43 1.01 -21.35
C ASN A 255 2.85 0.61 -19.94
N ALA A 256 2.95 1.58 -19.01
CA ALA A 256 3.25 1.30 -17.60
C ALA A 256 2.14 0.48 -16.93
N TYR A 257 0.89 0.84 -17.18
CA TYR A 257 -0.30 0.09 -16.74
C TYR A 257 -0.29 -1.36 -17.27
N PHE A 258 -0.03 -1.55 -18.57
CA PHE A 258 0.10 -2.89 -19.14
C PHE A 258 1.22 -3.69 -18.50
N GLY A 259 2.36 -3.07 -18.23
CA GLY A 259 3.46 -3.69 -17.49
C GLY A 259 3.06 -4.09 -16.07
N LEU A 260 2.28 -3.26 -15.38
CA LEU A 260 1.76 -3.57 -14.05
C LEU A 260 0.78 -4.75 -14.09
N SER A 261 -0.12 -4.82 -15.08
CA SER A 261 -1.03 -5.97 -15.22
C SER A 261 -0.29 -7.29 -15.43
N CYS A 262 0.78 -7.27 -16.23
CA CYS A 262 1.67 -8.43 -16.42
C CYS A 262 2.36 -8.86 -15.11
N LYS A 263 2.83 -7.89 -14.32
CA LYS A 263 3.46 -8.16 -13.01
C LYS A 263 2.44 -8.70 -12.00
N ALA A 264 1.23 -8.17 -11.97
CA ALA A 264 0.15 -8.67 -11.09
C ALA A 264 -0.18 -10.13 -11.41
N TYR A 265 -0.35 -10.46 -12.69
CA TYR A 265 -0.55 -11.85 -13.11
C TYR A 265 0.62 -12.76 -12.73
N LEU A 266 1.87 -12.32 -13.00
CA LEU A 266 3.08 -13.05 -12.63
C LEU A 266 3.14 -13.31 -11.13
N TRP A 267 2.89 -12.28 -10.32
CA TRP A 267 2.90 -12.37 -8.86
C TRP A 267 1.85 -13.35 -8.36
N ALA A 268 0.60 -13.23 -8.82
CA ALA A 268 -0.51 -14.06 -8.39
C ALA A 268 -0.28 -15.56 -8.68
N CYS A 269 0.16 -15.91 -9.89
CA CYS A 269 0.48 -17.29 -10.24
C CYS A 269 1.72 -17.82 -9.50
N ALA A 270 2.77 -17.00 -9.36
CA ALA A 270 3.98 -17.40 -8.65
C ALA A 270 3.71 -17.59 -7.15
N ASP A 271 2.79 -16.83 -6.56
CA ASP A 271 2.39 -16.96 -5.16
C ASP A 271 1.67 -18.29 -4.91
N ALA A 272 0.70 -18.68 -5.76
CA ALA A 272 0.02 -19.97 -5.70
C ALA A 272 1.00 -21.16 -5.77
N ILE A 273 1.97 -21.09 -6.68
CA ILE A 273 2.98 -22.16 -6.84
C ILE A 273 3.95 -22.18 -5.66
N ARG A 274 4.33 -21.04 -5.13
CA ARG A 274 5.27 -20.90 -3.99
C ARG A 274 4.69 -21.50 -2.72
N HIS A 275 3.41 -21.29 -2.45
CA HIS A 275 2.70 -21.83 -1.30
C HIS A 275 2.31 -23.31 -1.47
N LYS A 276 2.66 -23.93 -2.62
CA LYS A 276 2.44 -25.36 -2.89
C LYS A 276 0.99 -25.80 -2.65
N ILE A 277 0.04 -24.95 -3.00
CA ILE A 277 -1.39 -25.31 -2.84
C ILE A 277 -1.72 -26.54 -3.70
N PRO A 278 -2.64 -27.40 -3.27
CA PRO A 278 -2.95 -28.65 -3.98
C PRO A 278 -3.30 -28.44 -5.45
N ASP A 279 -4.10 -27.42 -5.77
CA ASP A 279 -4.50 -27.06 -7.15
C ASP A 279 -3.80 -25.79 -7.68
N ALA A 280 -2.47 -25.67 -7.50
CA ALA A 280 -1.72 -24.50 -7.96
C ALA A 280 -1.84 -24.27 -9.48
N ILE A 281 -1.92 -25.34 -10.29
CA ILE A 281 -2.06 -25.24 -11.74
C ILE A 281 -3.47 -24.76 -12.13
N GLY A 282 -4.51 -25.29 -11.47
CA GLY A 282 -5.88 -24.83 -11.66
C GLY A 282 -6.05 -23.36 -11.26
N ALA A 283 -5.48 -22.97 -10.12
CA ALA A 283 -5.47 -21.56 -9.70
C ALA A 283 -4.79 -20.66 -10.75
N CYS A 284 -3.63 -21.03 -11.29
CA CYS A 284 -2.97 -20.26 -12.35
C CYS A 284 -3.85 -20.14 -13.62
N ARG A 285 -4.65 -21.14 -13.95
CA ARG A 285 -5.59 -21.05 -15.08
C ARG A 285 -6.70 -20.04 -14.79
N ARG A 286 -7.35 -20.14 -13.63
CA ARG A 286 -8.41 -19.19 -13.23
C ARG A 286 -7.88 -17.74 -13.19
N ILE A 287 -6.68 -17.54 -12.63
CA ILE A 287 -6.00 -16.23 -12.63
C ILE A 287 -5.75 -15.75 -14.06
N LYS A 288 -5.33 -16.64 -14.97
CA LYS A 288 -5.14 -16.31 -16.39
C LYS A 288 -6.45 -15.89 -17.06
N ASP A 289 -7.52 -16.64 -16.83
CA ASP A 289 -8.82 -16.36 -17.42
C ASP A 289 -9.33 -14.98 -16.96
N THR A 290 -9.19 -14.68 -15.67
CA THR A 290 -9.49 -13.36 -15.09
C THR A 290 -8.62 -12.27 -15.72
N HIS A 291 -7.31 -12.49 -15.84
CA HIS A 291 -6.42 -11.52 -16.48
C HIS A 291 -6.81 -11.28 -17.96
N VAL A 292 -7.11 -12.33 -18.71
CA VAL A 292 -7.54 -12.21 -20.12
C VAL A 292 -8.85 -11.45 -20.23
N GLN A 293 -9.79 -11.70 -19.33
CA GLN A 293 -11.07 -10.97 -19.29
C GLN A 293 -10.87 -9.47 -19.03
N MET A 294 -10.00 -9.10 -18.10
CA MET A 294 -9.78 -7.71 -17.68
C MET A 294 -8.86 -6.93 -18.64
N PHE A 295 -7.79 -7.54 -19.12
CA PHE A 295 -6.70 -6.86 -19.83
C PHE A 295 -6.52 -7.30 -21.28
N GLY A 296 -7.29 -8.29 -21.73
CA GLY A 296 -7.13 -8.91 -23.02
C GLY A 296 -6.00 -9.97 -23.04
N ARG A 297 -6.00 -10.77 -24.10
CA ARG A 297 -4.99 -11.83 -24.29
C ARG A 297 -3.67 -11.22 -24.71
N ILE A 298 -2.57 -11.65 -24.07
CA ILE A 298 -1.22 -11.30 -24.52
C ILE A 298 -0.92 -12.11 -25.81
N ALA A 299 -1.07 -11.47 -26.97
CA ALA A 299 -0.74 -12.08 -28.23
C ALA A 299 0.79 -12.25 -28.38
N PHE A 300 1.23 -13.22 -29.19
CA PHE A 300 2.66 -13.46 -29.41
C PHE A 300 3.41 -12.22 -29.89
N THR A 301 2.79 -11.40 -30.70
CA THR A 301 3.33 -10.12 -31.19
C THR A 301 3.54 -9.05 -30.12
N GLN A 302 2.92 -9.21 -28.94
CA GLN A 302 3.06 -8.26 -27.82
C GLN A 302 4.24 -8.60 -26.89
N TRP A 303 4.90 -9.76 -27.04
CA TRP A 303 6.02 -10.14 -26.17
C TRP A 303 7.21 -9.16 -26.19
N PRO A 304 7.57 -8.52 -27.29
CA PRO A 304 8.57 -7.45 -27.28
C PRO A 304 8.14 -6.25 -26.41
N ARG A 305 6.84 -5.95 -26.34
CA ARG A 305 6.28 -4.92 -25.45
C ARG A 305 6.37 -5.35 -23.99
N VAL A 306 6.05 -6.61 -23.68
CA VAL A 306 6.22 -7.20 -22.34
C VAL A 306 7.68 -7.10 -21.89
N ALA A 307 8.63 -7.50 -22.72
CA ALA A 307 10.05 -7.49 -22.42
C ALA A 307 10.63 -6.09 -22.15
N ARG A 308 9.98 -5.03 -22.64
CA ARG A 308 10.36 -3.64 -22.32
C ARG A 308 9.84 -3.16 -20.95
N GLN A 309 8.83 -3.84 -20.39
CA GLN A 309 8.22 -3.49 -19.10
C GLN A 309 8.70 -4.35 -17.94
N LEU A 310 9.28 -5.52 -18.24
CA LEU A 310 9.75 -6.50 -17.27
C LEU A 310 11.25 -6.77 -17.49
N ASP A 311 11.95 -7.19 -16.45
CA ASP A 311 13.30 -7.73 -16.63
C ASP A 311 13.29 -9.10 -17.35
N ARG A 312 14.46 -9.57 -17.79
CA ARG A 312 14.59 -10.83 -18.54
C ARG A 312 14.04 -12.04 -17.77
N ARG A 313 14.25 -12.09 -16.45
CA ARG A 313 13.79 -13.20 -15.61
C ARG A 313 12.27 -13.17 -15.45
N GLN A 314 11.72 -12.00 -15.20
CA GLN A 314 10.28 -11.80 -15.11
C GLN A 314 9.59 -12.09 -16.44
N THR A 315 10.15 -11.67 -17.58
CA THR A 315 9.62 -11.94 -18.91
C THR A 315 9.57 -13.44 -19.20
N LEU A 316 10.66 -14.18 -18.91
CA LEU A 316 10.68 -15.64 -19.07
C LEU A 316 9.68 -16.33 -18.14
N ALA A 317 9.63 -15.91 -16.87
CA ALA A 317 8.71 -16.46 -15.89
C ALA A 317 7.25 -16.25 -16.30
N LEU A 318 6.93 -15.05 -16.76
CA LEU A 318 5.59 -14.72 -17.28
C LEU A 318 5.25 -15.57 -18.51
N PHE A 319 6.18 -15.71 -19.45
CA PHE A 319 5.99 -16.55 -20.65
C PHE A 319 5.66 -18.00 -20.26
N LEU A 320 6.46 -18.60 -19.38
CA LEU A 320 6.24 -19.96 -18.91
C LEU A 320 4.88 -20.08 -18.19
N LEU A 321 4.55 -19.18 -17.29
CA LEU A 321 3.26 -19.19 -16.59
C LEU A 321 2.08 -19.02 -17.53
N TYR A 322 2.21 -18.14 -18.52
CA TYR A 322 1.13 -17.82 -19.45
C TYR A 322 0.80 -18.97 -20.39
N TYR A 323 1.82 -19.70 -20.90
CA TYR A 323 1.63 -20.80 -21.82
C TYR A 323 1.62 -22.18 -21.16
N SER A 324 2.42 -22.38 -20.13
CA SER A 324 2.50 -23.65 -19.40
C SER A 324 2.92 -23.47 -17.94
N PRO A 325 1.98 -23.28 -17.00
CA PRO A 325 2.29 -23.19 -15.57
C PRO A 325 3.04 -24.44 -15.04
N ARG A 326 2.84 -25.62 -15.66
CA ARG A 326 3.59 -26.84 -15.31
C ARG A 326 5.09 -26.70 -15.60
N LEU A 327 5.46 -26.15 -16.76
CA LEU A 327 6.87 -25.91 -17.10
C LEU A 327 7.51 -24.91 -16.13
N TYR A 328 6.80 -23.86 -15.75
CA TYR A 328 7.30 -22.94 -14.73
C TYR A 328 7.54 -23.63 -13.38
N GLN A 329 6.63 -24.50 -12.96
CA GLN A 329 6.77 -25.27 -11.70
C GLN A 329 7.99 -26.22 -11.76
N ILE A 330 8.22 -26.89 -12.88
CA ILE A 330 9.41 -27.75 -13.11
C ILE A 330 10.68 -26.90 -13.07
N ALA A 331 10.73 -25.77 -13.78
CA ALA A 331 11.88 -24.87 -13.78
C ALA A 331 12.23 -24.34 -12.38
N LEU A 332 11.21 -24.03 -11.56
CA LEU A 332 11.40 -23.62 -10.17
C LEU A 332 11.97 -24.74 -9.29
N LYS A 333 11.50 -25.98 -9.47
CA LYS A 333 12.06 -27.15 -8.75
C LYS A 333 13.51 -27.39 -9.13
N ALA A 334 13.82 -27.42 -10.42
CA ALA A 334 15.18 -27.57 -10.93
C ALA A 334 16.13 -26.50 -10.38
N LYS A 335 15.71 -25.23 -10.36
CA LYS A 335 16.50 -24.15 -9.77
C LYS A 335 16.80 -24.35 -8.29
N ARG A 336 15.83 -24.82 -7.50
CA ARG A 336 16.04 -25.09 -6.06
C ARG A 336 16.99 -26.25 -5.81
N THR A 337 16.98 -27.27 -6.67
CA THR A 337 17.89 -28.41 -6.60
C THR A 337 19.32 -28.05 -7.00
N LEU A 338 19.47 -27.24 -8.06
CA LEU A 338 20.80 -26.86 -8.58
C LEU A 338 21.45 -25.72 -7.77
N PHE A 339 20.65 -24.88 -7.14
CA PHE A 339 21.10 -23.71 -6.36
C PHE A 339 20.34 -23.67 -5.03
N PRO A 340 20.65 -24.55 -4.07
CA PRO A 340 20.02 -24.50 -2.75
C PRO A 340 20.37 -23.15 -2.08
N LYS A 341 19.39 -22.50 -1.49
CA LYS A 341 19.66 -21.33 -0.63
C LYS A 341 20.48 -21.82 0.56
N LYS A 342 21.68 -21.26 0.71
CA LYS A 342 22.45 -21.41 1.94
C LYS A 342 21.71 -20.75 3.10
#